data_4ff32c49bcaa5d423808b4bba66630b4
#
_entry.id   4ff32c49bcaa5d423808b4bba66630b4
#
_cell.length_a   1.000
_cell.length_b   1.000
_cell.length_c   1.000
_cell.angle_alpha   90.00
_cell.angle_beta   90.00
_cell.angle_gamma   90.00
#
_symmetry.space_group_name_H-M   'P 1'
#
loop_
_entity.id
_entity.type
_entity.pdbx_description
1 polymer ?
#
loop_
_entity_poly.entity_id
_entity_poly.type
_entity_poly.pdbx_seq_one_letter_code
_entity_poly.pdbx_strand_id
1 'polypeptide(L)'
;MIENQLIKGEIVAALLAVEKDFENCRFVSCDFSEKEISGVSFSNCEFSSCNLSMARMNKTSFHSVIFNDCKMLGLYFDQCNPFGLTVAFNNCILNHSSFYKTKLKGIGFLNCQLIETDFTQTDLSSGSFSGSNLSGAHFEQSNLEKCDFRMAIHYSINPTMNRIKKARFSKEEIHGLLSCFDLSIE
;
A
#
# COMPACT_ATOMS: atom_id res chain seq x y z
N MET A 1 -19.06 -9.41 15.83
CA MET A 1 -18.26 -8.17 15.73
C MET A 1 -17.38 -8.04 16.96
N ILE A 2 -16.10 -7.75 16.77
CA ILE A 2 -15.14 -7.46 17.86
C ILE A 2 -14.82 -5.96 17.81
N GLU A 3 -14.95 -5.27 18.93
CA GLU A 3 -14.78 -3.82 19.02
C GLU A 3 -13.81 -3.42 20.15
N ASN A 4 -13.04 -2.35 19.90
CA ASN A 4 -12.20 -1.68 20.90
C ASN A 4 -11.21 -2.63 21.61
N GLN A 5 -10.68 -3.62 20.88
CA GLN A 5 -9.79 -4.63 21.46
C GLN A 5 -8.32 -4.40 21.06
N LEU A 6 -7.44 -4.72 22.01
CA LEU A 6 -6.02 -4.91 21.76
C LEU A 6 -5.73 -6.39 21.57
N ILE A 7 -5.41 -6.80 20.35
CA ILE A 7 -5.17 -8.18 19.95
C ILE A 7 -3.66 -8.36 19.74
N LYS A 8 -3.07 -9.36 20.40
CA LYS A 8 -1.62 -9.61 20.33
C LYS A 8 -1.31 -11.07 20.00
N GLY A 9 -0.27 -11.26 19.18
CA GLY A 9 0.36 -12.55 18.94
C GLY A 9 -0.52 -13.55 18.18
N GLU A 10 -0.49 -14.82 18.57
CA GLU A 10 -1.01 -15.95 17.80
C GLU A 10 -2.54 -16.15 17.86
N ILE A 11 -3.25 -15.37 18.65
CA ILE A 11 -4.73 -15.49 18.84
C ILE A 11 -5.50 -15.23 17.54
N VAL A 12 -4.88 -14.55 16.58
CA VAL A 12 -5.51 -14.12 15.32
C VAL A 12 -6.18 -15.25 14.55
N ALA A 13 -5.55 -16.41 14.42
CA ALA A 13 -6.13 -17.53 13.67
C ALA A 13 -7.45 -18.03 14.28
N ALA A 14 -7.51 -18.11 15.61
CA ALA A 14 -8.73 -18.51 16.33
C ALA A 14 -9.84 -17.44 16.20
N LEU A 15 -9.47 -16.16 16.26
CA LEU A 15 -10.42 -15.06 16.09
C LEU A 15 -11.01 -15.02 14.68
N LEU A 16 -10.19 -15.17 13.64
CA LEU A 16 -10.64 -15.17 12.24
C LEU A 16 -11.55 -16.36 11.89
N ALA A 17 -11.47 -17.45 12.66
CA ALA A 17 -12.36 -18.61 12.49
C ALA A 17 -13.80 -18.34 12.94
N VAL A 18 -13.99 -17.41 13.88
CA VAL A 18 -15.29 -17.15 14.53
C VAL A 18 -15.85 -15.77 14.25
N GLU A 19 -15.00 -14.82 13.80
CA GLU A 19 -15.39 -13.43 13.63
C GLU A 19 -14.88 -12.85 12.31
N LYS A 20 -15.71 -12.04 11.68
CA LYS A 20 -15.40 -11.39 10.40
C LYS A 20 -15.40 -9.87 10.44
N ASP A 21 -15.86 -9.28 11.54
CA ASP A 21 -15.98 -7.83 11.66
C ASP A 21 -15.19 -7.33 12.87
N PHE A 22 -14.23 -6.43 12.61
CA PHE A 22 -13.37 -5.80 13.61
C PHE A 22 -13.49 -4.28 13.49
N GLU A 23 -13.81 -3.62 14.59
CA GLU A 23 -13.96 -2.16 14.66
C GLU A 23 -13.12 -1.57 15.78
N ASN A 24 -12.41 -0.47 15.51
CA ASN A 24 -11.53 0.22 16.47
C ASN A 24 -10.54 -0.71 17.17
N CYS A 25 -10.07 -1.76 16.49
CA CYS A 25 -9.16 -2.75 17.06
C CYS A 25 -7.69 -2.44 16.72
N ARG A 26 -6.80 -2.83 17.62
CA ARG A 26 -5.35 -2.75 17.42
C ARG A 26 -4.75 -4.15 17.43
N PHE A 27 -4.12 -4.51 16.32
CA PHE A 27 -3.38 -5.76 16.15
C PHE A 27 -1.88 -5.48 16.34
N VAL A 28 -1.25 -6.13 17.31
CA VAL A 28 0.17 -5.89 17.62
C VAL A 28 0.94 -7.21 17.57
N SER A 29 1.98 -7.25 16.75
CA SER A 29 2.86 -8.42 16.56
C SER A 29 2.07 -9.68 16.21
N CYS A 30 1.02 -9.53 15.40
CA CYS A 30 0.16 -10.64 14.96
C CYS A 30 0.67 -11.23 13.65
N ASP A 31 0.54 -12.54 13.51
CA ASP A 31 0.91 -13.26 12.30
C ASP A 31 -0.33 -13.66 11.48
N PHE A 32 -0.54 -12.93 10.38
CA PHE A 32 -1.55 -13.18 9.35
C PHE A 32 -0.95 -13.81 8.09
N SER A 33 0.36 -14.16 8.10
CA SER A 33 1.02 -14.66 6.89
C SER A 33 0.34 -15.91 6.34
N GLU A 34 0.13 -15.92 5.01
CA GLU A 34 -0.54 -17.00 4.27
C GLU A 34 -1.97 -17.33 4.75
N LYS A 35 -2.51 -16.56 5.69
CA LYS A 35 -3.85 -16.82 6.24
C LYS A 35 -4.96 -16.32 5.32
N GLU A 36 -6.14 -16.95 5.49
CA GLU A 36 -7.36 -16.57 4.81
C GLU A 36 -8.08 -15.48 5.61
N ILE A 37 -8.03 -14.25 5.09
CA ILE A 37 -8.78 -13.11 5.65
C ILE A 37 -9.84 -12.60 4.67
N SER A 38 -10.17 -13.40 3.65
CA SER A 38 -11.19 -13.03 2.67
C SER A 38 -12.55 -12.79 3.31
N GLY A 39 -13.18 -11.70 2.89
CA GLY A 39 -14.49 -11.27 3.42
C GLY A 39 -14.46 -10.74 4.85
N VAL A 40 -13.28 -10.59 5.46
CA VAL A 40 -13.15 -9.92 6.77
C VAL A 40 -13.25 -8.41 6.58
N SER A 41 -13.88 -7.73 7.53
CA SER A 41 -14.00 -6.28 7.58
C SER A 41 -13.17 -5.71 8.74
N PHE A 42 -12.32 -4.75 8.42
CA PHE A 42 -11.55 -3.98 9.37
C PHE A 42 -11.92 -2.50 9.24
N SER A 43 -12.52 -1.92 10.28
CA SER A 43 -12.92 -0.51 10.33
C SER A 43 -12.19 0.20 11.46
N ASN A 44 -11.55 1.32 11.14
CA ASN A 44 -10.77 2.12 12.09
C ASN A 44 -9.74 1.29 12.88
N CYS A 45 -9.13 0.31 12.23
CA CYS A 45 -8.16 -0.60 12.84
C CYS A 45 -6.72 -0.17 12.61
N GLU A 46 -5.85 -0.57 13.53
CA GLU A 46 -4.40 -0.36 13.43
C GLU A 46 -3.68 -1.71 13.51
N PHE A 47 -2.74 -1.91 12.59
CA PHE A 47 -1.82 -3.05 12.59
C PHE A 47 -0.40 -2.52 12.87
N SER A 48 0.22 -3.03 13.91
CA SER A 48 1.57 -2.63 14.33
C SER A 48 2.49 -3.84 14.43
N SER A 49 3.61 -3.81 13.73
CA SER A 49 4.61 -4.90 13.70
C SER A 49 4.02 -6.27 13.32
N CYS A 50 2.97 -6.27 12.48
CA CYS A 50 2.31 -7.50 12.03
C CYS A 50 2.95 -8.05 10.75
N ASN A 51 2.82 -9.37 10.56
CA ASN A 51 3.17 -10.03 9.31
C ASN A 51 1.87 -10.43 8.57
N LEU A 52 1.62 -9.82 7.41
CA LEU A 52 0.49 -10.13 6.54
C LEU A 52 0.94 -10.76 5.20
N SER A 53 2.23 -11.10 5.06
CA SER A 53 2.79 -11.57 3.79
C SER A 53 1.98 -12.72 3.20
N MET A 54 1.65 -12.63 1.91
CA MET A 54 0.91 -13.66 1.16
C MET A 54 -0.48 -13.99 1.75
N ALA A 55 -1.06 -13.14 2.61
CA ALA A 55 -2.43 -13.32 3.09
C ALA A 55 -3.43 -13.23 1.92
N ARG A 56 -4.43 -14.09 1.94
CA ARG A 56 -5.51 -14.06 0.94
C ARG A 56 -6.60 -13.10 1.38
N MET A 57 -6.81 -12.02 0.59
CA MET A 57 -7.62 -10.87 0.95
C MET A 57 -8.83 -10.66 0.03
N ASN A 58 -9.32 -11.71 -0.63
CA ASN A 58 -10.43 -11.55 -1.57
C ASN A 58 -11.68 -10.99 -0.86
N LYS A 59 -12.16 -9.84 -1.35
CA LYS A 59 -13.30 -9.11 -0.75
C LYS A 59 -13.09 -8.66 0.71
N THR A 60 -11.85 -8.62 1.20
CA THR A 60 -11.54 -8.02 2.50
C THR A 60 -11.82 -6.52 2.44
N SER A 61 -12.46 -5.98 3.46
CA SER A 61 -12.73 -4.55 3.57
C SER A 61 -11.75 -3.90 4.54
N PHE A 62 -11.08 -2.83 4.06
CA PHE A 62 -10.23 -1.98 4.90
C PHE A 62 -10.76 -0.55 4.86
N HIS A 63 -11.38 -0.12 5.94
CA HIS A 63 -11.93 1.22 6.09
C HIS A 63 -11.21 1.99 7.19
N SER A 64 -10.49 3.04 6.82
CA SER A 64 -9.65 3.84 7.75
C SER A 64 -8.65 2.97 8.52
N VAL A 65 -7.89 2.13 7.82
CA VAL A 65 -6.92 1.22 8.43
C VAL A 65 -5.50 1.75 8.27
N ILE A 66 -4.72 1.67 9.35
CA ILE A 66 -3.32 2.10 9.39
C ILE A 66 -2.42 0.88 9.63
N PHE A 67 -1.38 0.75 8.81
CA PHE A 67 -0.34 -0.25 8.96
C PHE A 67 0.98 0.43 9.36
N ASN A 68 1.54 0.05 10.50
CA ASN A 68 2.80 0.55 11.02
C ASN A 68 3.79 -0.59 11.18
N ASP A 69 5.00 -0.44 10.63
CA ASP A 69 6.10 -1.40 10.76
C ASP A 69 5.73 -2.85 10.35
N CYS A 70 4.81 -2.99 9.38
CA CYS A 70 4.28 -4.29 8.97
C CYS A 70 5.05 -4.90 7.80
N LYS A 71 5.15 -6.24 7.81
CA LYS A 71 5.64 -7.02 6.67
C LYS A 71 4.43 -7.51 5.86
N MET A 72 4.38 -7.11 4.57
CA MET A 72 3.18 -7.24 3.73
C MET A 72 3.56 -7.65 2.30
N LEU A 73 4.41 -8.67 2.15
CA LEU A 73 4.92 -9.10 0.84
C LEU A 73 3.82 -9.76 0.01
N GLY A 74 3.76 -9.43 -1.28
CA GLY A 74 2.93 -10.14 -2.27
C GLY A 74 1.43 -10.06 -2.00
N LEU A 75 0.94 -8.95 -1.47
CA LEU A 75 -0.49 -8.75 -1.22
C LEU A 75 -1.22 -8.19 -2.45
N TYR A 76 -2.46 -8.61 -2.65
CA TYR A 76 -3.32 -8.20 -3.76
C TYR A 76 -4.46 -7.29 -3.28
N PHE A 77 -4.17 -5.98 -3.14
CA PHE A 77 -5.18 -4.98 -2.75
C PHE A 77 -6.26 -4.76 -3.80
N ASP A 78 -5.98 -5.08 -5.05
CA ASP A 78 -6.94 -5.09 -6.16
C ASP A 78 -8.05 -6.15 -6.01
N GLN A 79 -7.84 -7.17 -5.18
CA GLN A 79 -8.85 -8.18 -4.84
C GLN A 79 -9.71 -7.81 -3.64
N CYS A 80 -9.33 -6.77 -2.90
CA CYS A 80 -10.10 -6.27 -1.77
C CYS A 80 -11.43 -5.66 -2.21
N ASN A 81 -12.33 -5.49 -1.24
CA ASN A 81 -13.55 -4.73 -1.49
C ASN A 81 -13.19 -3.27 -1.86
N PRO A 82 -13.53 -2.80 -3.07
CA PRO A 82 -13.17 -1.45 -3.51
C PRO A 82 -13.97 -0.34 -2.81
N PHE A 83 -15.10 -0.69 -2.18
CA PHE A 83 -15.96 0.29 -1.51
C PHE A 83 -15.36 0.70 -0.17
N GLY A 84 -15.01 1.98 -0.04
CA GLY A 84 -14.47 2.54 1.18
C GLY A 84 -13.03 2.10 1.49
N LEU A 85 -12.30 1.53 0.53
CA LEU A 85 -10.89 1.17 0.69
C LEU A 85 -10.08 2.42 1.04
N THR A 86 -9.71 2.51 2.32
CA THR A 86 -8.95 3.64 2.88
C THR A 86 -7.88 3.10 3.80
N VAL A 87 -6.63 3.22 3.38
CA VAL A 87 -5.47 2.66 4.06
C VAL A 87 -4.32 3.66 4.10
N ALA A 88 -3.42 3.50 5.07
CA ALA A 88 -2.16 4.21 5.13
C ALA A 88 -1.05 3.25 5.59
N PHE A 89 0.16 3.46 5.08
CA PHE A 89 1.30 2.60 5.35
C PHE A 89 2.49 3.43 5.84
N ASN A 90 3.03 3.07 6.99
CA ASN A 90 4.20 3.69 7.60
C ASN A 90 5.26 2.62 7.88
N ASN A 91 6.46 2.80 7.36
CA ASN A 91 7.59 1.88 7.53
C ASN A 91 7.28 0.42 7.12
N CYS A 92 6.40 0.21 6.15
CA CYS A 92 5.96 -1.13 5.76
C CYS A 92 6.79 -1.70 4.61
N ILE A 93 6.86 -3.03 4.52
CA ILE A 93 7.47 -3.76 3.41
C ILE A 93 6.35 -4.36 2.55
N LEU A 94 6.11 -3.77 1.38
CA LEU A 94 5.01 -4.10 0.46
C LEU A 94 5.52 -4.65 -0.89
N ASN A 95 6.75 -5.16 -0.91
CA ASN A 95 7.34 -5.64 -2.16
C ASN A 95 6.47 -6.67 -2.86
N HIS A 96 6.43 -6.62 -4.20
CA HIS A 96 5.64 -7.51 -5.06
C HIS A 96 4.13 -7.48 -4.81
N SER A 97 3.61 -6.44 -4.15
CA SER A 97 2.17 -6.28 -3.95
C SER A 97 1.50 -5.62 -5.16
N SER A 98 0.20 -5.86 -5.33
CA SER A 98 -0.60 -5.27 -6.39
C SER A 98 -1.66 -4.32 -5.85
N PHE A 99 -1.69 -3.13 -6.45
CA PHE A 99 -2.74 -2.11 -6.30
C PHE A 99 -3.43 -1.84 -7.66
N TYR A 100 -3.32 -2.77 -8.59
CA TYR A 100 -3.83 -2.65 -9.95
C TYR A 100 -5.28 -2.15 -9.98
N LYS A 101 -5.54 -1.08 -10.74
CA LYS A 101 -6.88 -0.47 -10.89
C LYS A 101 -7.58 -0.01 -9.61
N THR A 102 -6.89 0.13 -8.50
CA THR A 102 -7.50 0.62 -7.25
C THR A 102 -7.65 2.14 -7.25
N LYS A 103 -8.54 2.64 -6.37
CA LYS A 103 -8.74 4.08 -6.13
C LYS A 103 -8.22 4.43 -4.75
N LEU A 104 -7.04 5.05 -4.70
CA LEU A 104 -6.29 5.32 -3.47
C LEU A 104 -5.93 6.81 -3.36
N LYS A 105 -6.85 7.67 -3.72
CA LYS A 105 -6.64 9.12 -3.67
C LYS A 105 -6.22 9.58 -2.26
N GLY A 106 -5.10 10.30 -2.18
CA GLY A 106 -4.58 10.83 -0.93
C GLY A 106 -3.85 9.82 -0.05
N ILE A 107 -3.59 8.61 -0.55
CA ILE A 107 -2.88 7.57 0.21
C ILE A 107 -1.48 8.02 0.63
N GLY A 108 -1.06 7.58 1.83
CA GLY A 108 0.31 7.71 2.32
C GLY A 108 1.06 6.38 2.28
N PHE A 109 2.20 6.37 1.58
CA PHE A 109 3.25 5.37 1.69
C PHE A 109 4.48 6.08 2.26
N LEU A 110 4.66 6.05 3.58
CA LEU A 110 5.74 6.76 4.25
C LEU A 110 6.84 5.79 4.65
N ASN A 111 8.05 6.03 4.17
CA ASN A 111 9.23 5.18 4.43
C ASN A 111 9.01 3.70 4.11
N CYS A 112 8.25 3.40 3.06
CA CYS A 112 7.91 2.02 2.69
C CYS A 112 8.90 1.42 1.68
N GLN A 113 9.03 0.09 1.70
CA GLN A 113 9.64 -0.68 0.63
C GLN A 113 8.52 -1.11 -0.33
N LEU A 114 8.58 -0.60 -1.56
CA LEU A 114 7.58 -0.80 -2.61
C LEU A 114 8.23 -1.42 -3.87
N ILE A 115 9.22 -2.30 -3.63
CA ILE A 115 10.01 -2.91 -4.70
C ILE A 115 9.11 -3.81 -5.55
N GLU A 116 9.15 -3.61 -6.88
CA GLU A 116 8.32 -4.36 -7.84
C GLU A 116 6.81 -4.35 -7.50
N THR A 117 6.32 -3.27 -6.91
CA THR A 117 4.89 -3.09 -6.61
C THR A 117 4.15 -2.62 -7.87
N ASP A 118 2.99 -3.21 -8.15
CA ASP A 118 2.16 -2.84 -9.30
C ASP A 118 1.12 -1.77 -8.92
N PHE A 119 1.30 -0.57 -9.47
CA PHE A 119 0.36 0.56 -9.40
C PHE A 119 -0.31 0.85 -10.75
N THR A 120 -0.25 -0.06 -11.71
CA THR A 120 -0.81 0.13 -13.06
C THR A 120 -2.30 0.49 -12.98
N GLN A 121 -2.71 1.53 -13.71
CA GLN A 121 -4.09 2.04 -13.77
C GLN A 121 -4.69 2.46 -12.41
N THR A 122 -3.85 2.77 -11.42
CA THR A 122 -4.27 3.17 -10.07
C THR A 122 -4.52 4.68 -9.98
N ASP A 123 -5.54 5.12 -9.26
CA ASP A 123 -5.69 6.52 -8.88
C ASP A 123 -4.99 6.79 -7.54
N LEU A 124 -3.81 7.40 -7.62
CA LEU A 124 -2.96 7.80 -6.49
C LEU A 124 -2.96 9.32 -6.29
N SER A 125 -3.87 10.04 -6.94
CA SER A 125 -3.85 11.50 -6.93
C SER A 125 -3.79 12.09 -5.52
N SER A 126 -2.93 13.08 -5.32
CA SER A 126 -2.63 13.71 -4.03
C SER A 126 -2.02 12.78 -2.96
N GLY A 127 -1.52 11.61 -3.35
CA GLY A 127 -0.82 10.68 -2.47
C GLY A 127 0.60 11.14 -2.12
N SER A 128 1.26 10.44 -1.21
CA SER A 128 2.66 10.68 -0.82
C SER A 128 3.46 9.39 -0.77
N PHE A 129 4.67 9.43 -1.36
CA PHE A 129 5.66 8.35 -1.34
C PHE A 129 6.94 8.76 -0.59
N SER A 130 6.83 9.72 0.33
CA SER A 130 7.99 10.29 1.03
C SER A 130 8.81 9.23 1.75
N GLY A 131 10.11 9.18 1.44
CA GLY A 131 11.07 8.23 2.01
C GLY A 131 10.93 6.80 1.51
N SER A 132 10.07 6.53 0.53
CA SER A 132 9.83 5.17 0.05
C SER A 132 10.76 4.79 -1.11
N ASN A 133 11.12 3.49 -1.14
CA ASN A 133 11.88 2.88 -2.22
C ASN A 133 10.93 2.27 -3.25
N LEU A 134 11.01 2.76 -4.49
CA LEU A 134 10.13 2.40 -5.62
C LEU A 134 10.87 1.62 -6.71
N SER A 135 11.95 0.92 -6.36
CA SER A 135 12.74 0.14 -7.32
C SER A 135 11.86 -0.88 -8.06
N GLY A 136 11.80 -0.79 -9.38
CA GLY A 136 10.99 -1.69 -10.20
C GLY A 136 9.47 -1.53 -10.04
N ALA A 137 8.97 -0.51 -9.34
CA ALA A 137 7.53 -0.25 -9.23
C ALA A 137 6.93 0.19 -10.57
N HIS A 138 5.74 -0.31 -10.90
CA HIS A 138 5.04 -0.07 -12.16
C HIS A 138 3.92 0.96 -11.99
N PHE A 139 3.94 2.02 -12.85
CA PHE A 139 2.96 3.14 -12.79
C PHE A 139 2.22 3.38 -14.11
N GLU A 140 2.10 2.42 -14.98
CA GLU A 140 1.49 2.62 -16.30
C GLU A 140 0.01 3.04 -16.21
N GLN A 141 -0.34 4.09 -16.98
CA GLN A 141 -1.70 4.64 -17.08
C GLN A 141 -2.31 5.09 -15.73
N SER A 142 -1.46 5.46 -14.78
CA SER A 142 -1.88 5.83 -13.43
C SER A 142 -2.14 7.32 -13.29
N ASN A 143 -3.01 7.67 -12.34
CA ASN A 143 -3.25 9.05 -11.97
C ASN A 143 -2.36 9.44 -10.77
N LEU A 144 -1.29 10.17 -11.06
CA LEU A 144 -0.30 10.68 -10.10
C LEU A 144 -0.42 12.20 -9.91
N GLU A 145 -1.54 12.81 -10.29
CA GLU A 145 -1.72 14.26 -10.16
C GLU A 145 -1.56 14.72 -8.71
N LYS A 146 -0.72 15.72 -8.48
CA LYS A 146 -0.41 16.29 -7.16
C LYS A 146 0.26 15.30 -6.18
N CYS A 147 0.70 14.13 -6.64
CA CYS A 147 1.49 13.22 -5.79
C CYS A 147 2.78 13.84 -5.33
N ASP A 148 3.23 13.45 -4.15
CA ASP A 148 4.50 13.86 -3.58
C ASP A 148 5.50 12.70 -3.60
N PHE A 149 6.47 12.79 -4.54
CA PHE A 149 7.58 11.86 -4.68
C PHE A 149 8.90 12.44 -4.12
N ARG A 150 8.84 13.58 -3.44
CA ARG A 150 10.05 14.11 -2.80
C ARG A 150 10.53 13.13 -1.74
N MET A 151 11.84 12.90 -1.67
CA MET A 151 12.49 11.88 -0.86
C MET A 151 12.14 10.42 -1.23
N ALA A 152 11.29 10.17 -2.21
CA ALA A 152 11.16 8.84 -2.80
C ALA A 152 12.37 8.55 -3.68
N ILE A 153 12.85 7.30 -3.66
CA ILE A 153 14.05 6.87 -4.39
C ILE A 153 13.75 5.75 -5.39
N HIS A 154 14.59 5.66 -6.42
CA HIS A 154 14.61 4.58 -7.41
C HIS A 154 13.30 4.40 -8.20
N TYR A 155 12.47 5.42 -8.30
CA TYR A 155 11.30 5.36 -9.17
C TYR A 155 11.69 5.46 -10.65
N SER A 156 10.92 4.79 -11.50
CA SER A 156 10.96 4.94 -12.96
C SER A 156 9.52 5.20 -13.43
N ILE A 157 9.20 6.47 -13.74
CA ILE A 157 7.84 6.88 -14.10
C ILE A 157 7.89 7.52 -15.48
N ASN A 158 7.22 6.90 -16.46
CA ASN A 158 7.08 7.48 -17.78
C ASN A 158 6.04 8.62 -17.75
N PRO A 159 6.45 9.90 -17.91
CA PRO A 159 5.53 11.04 -17.83
C PRO A 159 4.53 11.10 -18.97
N THR A 160 4.77 10.41 -20.09
CA THR A 160 3.85 10.38 -21.24
C THR A 160 2.74 9.34 -21.08
N MET A 161 2.96 8.33 -20.22
CA MET A 161 2.01 7.27 -19.98
C MET A 161 1.17 7.50 -18.70
N ASN A 162 1.49 8.54 -17.90
CA ASN A 162 0.87 8.79 -16.62
C ASN A 162 0.36 10.23 -16.50
N ARG A 163 -0.65 10.46 -15.68
CA ARG A 163 -1.13 11.79 -15.35
C ARG A 163 -0.33 12.35 -14.17
N ILE A 164 0.67 13.21 -14.45
CA ILE A 164 1.59 13.74 -13.43
C ILE A 164 1.43 15.23 -13.14
N LYS A 165 0.33 15.86 -13.55
CA LYS A 165 0.11 17.29 -13.38
C LYS A 165 0.26 17.70 -11.91
N LYS A 166 1.16 18.66 -11.65
CA LYS A 166 1.47 19.17 -10.29
C LYS A 166 2.05 18.12 -9.33
N ALA A 167 2.49 16.96 -9.80
CA ALA A 167 3.29 16.04 -8.98
C ALA A 167 4.62 16.71 -8.61
N ARG A 168 5.16 16.37 -7.43
CA ARG A 168 6.38 16.97 -6.89
C ARG A 168 7.49 15.92 -6.82
N PHE A 169 8.67 16.27 -7.32
CA PHE A 169 9.85 15.40 -7.36
C PHE A 169 11.05 16.13 -6.76
N SER A 170 12.01 15.42 -6.19
CA SER A 170 13.31 15.96 -5.84
C SER A 170 14.19 16.09 -7.09
N LYS A 171 15.14 17.02 -7.08
CA LYS A 171 16.09 17.19 -8.19
C LYS A 171 17.04 16.02 -8.35
N GLU A 172 17.41 15.44 -7.24
CA GLU A 172 18.37 14.33 -7.13
C GLU A 172 17.89 13.07 -7.85
N GLU A 173 16.59 12.82 -7.82
CA GLU A 173 15.97 11.62 -8.39
C GLU A 173 15.22 11.90 -9.72
N ILE A 174 15.38 13.11 -10.31
CA ILE A 174 14.63 13.51 -11.52
C ILE A 174 14.92 12.60 -12.72
N HIS A 175 16.05 11.91 -12.74
CA HIS A 175 16.41 10.94 -13.77
C HIS A 175 15.37 9.81 -13.90
N GLY A 176 14.65 9.49 -12.83
CA GLY A 176 13.58 8.51 -12.87
C GLY A 176 12.38 8.89 -13.75
N LEU A 177 12.23 10.16 -14.13
CA LEU A 177 11.26 10.61 -15.15
C LEU A 177 11.82 10.55 -16.57
N LEU A 178 13.12 10.39 -16.72
CA LEU A 178 13.82 10.48 -18.01
C LEU A 178 14.28 9.10 -18.51
N SER A 179 14.19 8.07 -17.67
CA SER A 179 14.64 6.72 -17.98
C SER A 179 14.00 6.11 -19.24
N CYS A 180 12.77 6.54 -19.58
CA CYS A 180 12.07 6.04 -20.77
C CYS A 180 12.53 6.68 -22.09
N PHE A 181 13.41 7.71 -22.06
CA PHE A 181 13.82 8.47 -23.25
C PHE A 181 15.21 8.10 -23.77
N ASP A 182 15.90 7.13 -23.17
CA ASP A 182 17.25 6.68 -23.55
C ASP A 182 18.24 7.85 -23.70
N LEU A 183 18.28 8.73 -22.70
CA LEU A 183 19.12 9.93 -22.71
C LEU A 183 20.45 9.68 -22.01
N SER A 184 21.54 10.29 -22.53
CA SER A 184 22.79 10.47 -21.77
C SER A 184 22.70 11.74 -20.93
N ILE A 185 22.86 11.63 -19.62
CA ILE A 185 22.82 12.76 -18.68
C ILE A 185 24.22 12.85 -18.04
N GLU A 186 24.91 13.99 -18.28
CA GLU A 186 26.27 14.27 -17.80
C GLU A 186 26.28 15.27 -16.63
#